data_0a6c3d9d1b2ab9712d1601703238cddb
#
_entry.id   0a6c3d9d1b2ab9712d1601703238cddb
#
_cell.length_a   1.000
_cell.length_b   1.000
_cell.length_c   1.000
_cell.angle_alpha   90.00
_cell.angle_beta   90.00
_cell.angle_gamma   90.00
#
_symmetry.space_group_name_H-M   'P 1'
#
loop_
_entity.id
_entity.type
_entity.pdbx_description
1 polymer ?
#
loop_
_entity_poly.entity_id
_entity_poly.type
_entity_poly.pdbx_seq_one_letter_code
_entity_poly.pdbx_strand_id
1 'polypeptide(L)'
;TDTLRFLFRAGNESENQQDSSYNPLKTAKTIFGLKELQDWLFQVKDVTEIDNIEGIRIDKMHSPVDVLEHYRMGLDKLSDKEVVQFFDKTAENGPKFLSDAEDVMQVTLRMHSSGSTAFLALRDLLLQKVPQLLPHLQFSYTGGGVLSSESANNIAQGQINSVFLALVIVFVILSMLFLSWKMGVIALFPNVITILIFFGSLGWLNIPIGVTISVIAAIALGIGVDDTIHFLSHYNKNANKLRNYCPLHTTY
;
A
#
# COMPACT_ATOMS: atom_id res chain seq x y z
N THR A 1 -4.59 -13.28 0.64
CA THR A 1 -3.47 -13.65 -0.26
C THR A 1 -3.30 -12.54 -1.26
N ASP A 2 -2.18 -11.86 -1.19
CA ASP A 2 -1.87 -10.73 -2.06
C ASP A 2 -1.18 -11.25 -3.33
N THR A 3 -1.42 -10.58 -4.45
CA THR A 3 -0.76 -10.90 -5.71
C THR A 3 0.03 -9.72 -6.21
N LEU A 4 1.29 -9.96 -6.54
CA LEU A 4 2.17 -9.03 -7.24
C LEU A 4 2.41 -9.59 -8.64
N ARG A 5 2.17 -8.77 -9.65
CA ARG A 5 2.40 -9.15 -11.04
C ARG A 5 3.58 -8.37 -11.58
N PHE A 6 4.52 -9.09 -12.13
CA PHE A 6 5.66 -8.54 -12.84
C PHE A 6 5.35 -8.50 -14.32
N LEU A 7 5.62 -7.37 -14.93
CA LEU A 7 5.48 -7.18 -16.36
C LEU A 7 6.86 -6.87 -16.93
N PHE A 8 7.33 -7.73 -17.80
CA PHE A 8 8.60 -7.57 -18.51
C PHE A 8 8.31 -7.22 -19.95
N ARG A 9 8.96 -6.18 -20.43
CA ARG A 9 8.91 -5.74 -21.82
C ARG A 9 10.31 -5.69 -22.41
N ALA A 10 10.46 -5.86 -23.73
CA ALA A 10 11.72 -5.67 -24.42
C ALA A 10 12.22 -4.23 -24.18
N GLY A 11 13.50 -4.07 -23.82
CA GLY A 11 14.13 -2.76 -23.69
C GLY A 11 14.36 -2.10 -25.05
N ASN A 12 14.46 -0.77 -25.08
CA ASN A 12 14.67 0.02 -26.32
C ASN A 12 15.97 -0.32 -27.08
N GLU A 13 16.93 -1.01 -26.45
CA GLU A 13 18.15 -1.47 -27.11
C GLU A 13 17.90 -2.56 -28.15
N SER A 14 16.75 -3.25 -28.08
CA SER A 14 16.38 -4.30 -29.04
C SER A 14 15.80 -3.74 -30.36
N GLU A 15 15.42 -2.47 -30.43
CA GLU A 15 14.91 -1.85 -31.66
C GLU A 15 15.97 -1.70 -32.76
N ASN A 16 17.26 -1.80 -32.41
CA ASN A 16 18.37 -1.71 -33.38
C ASN A 16 18.77 -3.05 -34.04
N GLN A 17 18.17 -4.16 -33.67
CA GLN A 17 18.37 -5.44 -34.33
C GLN A 17 17.29 -5.65 -35.40
N GLN A 18 17.68 -5.51 -36.64
CA GLN A 18 16.86 -5.60 -37.86
C GLN A 18 16.29 -7.01 -38.15
N ASP A 19 16.33 -7.94 -37.19
CA ASP A 19 15.77 -9.28 -37.35
C ASP A 19 14.36 -9.32 -36.68
N SER A 20 13.34 -9.24 -37.54
CA SER A 20 11.93 -9.21 -37.12
C SER A 20 11.47 -10.51 -36.44
N SER A 21 12.33 -11.51 -36.30
CA SER A 21 12.10 -12.81 -35.64
C SER A 21 12.65 -12.87 -34.22
N TYR A 22 13.42 -11.90 -33.75
CA TYR A 22 14.05 -11.94 -32.43
C TYR A 22 13.14 -11.27 -31.38
N ASN A 23 12.63 -12.07 -30.43
CA ASN A 23 11.90 -11.57 -29.26
C ASN A 23 12.74 -11.81 -28.00
N PRO A 24 13.27 -10.77 -27.34
CA PRO A 24 14.10 -10.93 -26.14
C PRO A 24 13.37 -11.59 -24.98
N LEU A 25 12.04 -11.59 -24.98
CA LEU A 25 11.24 -12.30 -23.97
C LEU A 25 11.27 -13.82 -24.18
N LYS A 26 11.45 -14.30 -25.43
CA LYS A 26 11.49 -15.72 -25.80
C LYS A 26 12.92 -16.26 -25.90
N THR A 27 13.81 -15.88 -24.98
CA THR A 27 15.23 -16.32 -24.99
C THR A 27 15.57 -17.15 -23.77
N ALA A 28 16.52 -18.09 -23.93
CA ALA A 28 17.06 -18.87 -22.83
C ALA A 28 17.64 -17.98 -21.73
N LYS A 29 18.29 -16.87 -22.10
CA LYS A 29 18.84 -15.87 -21.18
C LYS A 29 17.75 -15.29 -20.25
N THR A 30 16.58 -14.97 -20.79
CA THR A 30 15.43 -14.47 -20.00
C THR A 30 14.92 -15.55 -19.05
N ILE A 31 14.80 -16.79 -19.49
CA ILE A 31 14.37 -17.90 -18.65
C ILE A 31 15.37 -18.15 -17.50
N PHE A 32 16.68 -18.15 -17.78
CA PHE A 32 17.70 -18.29 -16.73
C PHE A 32 17.67 -17.13 -15.73
N GLY A 33 17.53 -15.87 -16.20
CA GLY A 33 17.40 -14.72 -15.31
C GLY A 33 16.12 -14.78 -14.43
N LEU A 34 15.01 -15.27 -14.98
CA LEU A 34 13.78 -15.51 -14.20
C LEU A 34 13.98 -16.65 -13.19
N LYS A 35 14.72 -17.70 -13.52
CA LYS A 35 15.08 -18.77 -12.60
C LYS A 35 15.90 -18.24 -11.43
N GLU A 36 16.93 -17.45 -11.73
CA GLU A 36 17.78 -16.83 -10.69
C GLU A 36 16.97 -15.90 -9.80
N LEU A 37 16.03 -15.12 -10.36
CA LEU A 37 15.11 -14.28 -9.61
C LEU A 37 14.19 -15.13 -8.70
N GLN A 38 13.67 -16.23 -9.21
CA GLN A 38 12.82 -17.16 -8.46
C GLN A 38 13.59 -17.80 -7.31
N ASP A 39 14.79 -18.30 -7.54
CA ASP A 39 15.64 -18.92 -6.53
C ASP A 39 16.03 -17.89 -5.45
N TRP A 40 16.36 -16.66 -5.84
CA TRP A 40 16.63 -15.58 -4.91
C TRP A 40 15.40 -15.24 -4.05
N LEU A 41 14.21 -15.14 -4.64
CA LEU A 41 12.95 -14.89 -3.91
C LEU A 41 12.64 -15.98 -2.89
N PHE A 42 12.89 -17.25 -3.24
CA PHE A 42 12.65 -18.35 -2.31
C PHE A 42 13.73 -18.44 -1.22
N GLN A 43 14.97 -18.00 -1.47
CA GLN A 43 16.00 -17.85 -0.44
C GLN A 43 15.66 -16.73 0.53
N VAL A 44 15.17 -15.59 0.04
CA VAL A 44 14.70 -14.46 0.87
C VAL A 44 13.52 -14.85 1.78
N LYS A 45 12.72 -15.84 1.38
CA LYS A 45 11.63 -16.39 2.20
C LYS A 45 12.13 -17.00 3.53
N ASP A 46 13.31 -17.61 3.52
CA ASP A 46 13.87 -18.29 4.69
C ASP A 46 14.79 -17.39 5.53
N VAL A 47 15.13 -16.19 5.02
CA VAL A 47 15.97 -15.20 5.71
C VAL A 47 15.07 -14.16 6.36
N THR A 48 14.73 -14.40 7.62
CA THR A 48 13.97 -13.48 8.48
C THR A 48 14.75 -12.20 8.87
N GLU A 49 15.92 -11.95 8.29
CA GLU A 49 16.85 -10.88 8.68
C GLU A 49 17.11 -9.81 7.60
N ILE A 50 16.34 -9.75 6.53
CA ILE A 50 16.46 -8.57 5.67
C ILE A 50 15.60 -7.46 6.28
N ASP A 51 16.27 -6.39 6.72
CA ASP A 51 15.69 -5.20 7.33
C ASP A 51 14.31 -4.84 6.74
N ASN A 52 13.28 -4.89 7.58
CA ASN A 52 11.88 -4.51 7.32
C ASN A 52 11.00 -5.47 6.48
N ILE A 53 11.38 -6.73 6.22
CA ILE A 53 10.50 -7.70 5.52
C ILE A 53 9.83 -8.68 6.49
N GLU A 54 9.81 -8.40 7.77
CA GLU A 54 9.03 -9.21 8.71
C GLU A 54 7.55 -9.27 8.29
N GLY A 55 7.03 -10.49 8.16
CA GLY A 55 5.63 -10.74 7.87
C GLY A 55 5.29 -10.96 6.39
N ILE A 56 6.27 -11.17 5.50
CA ILE A 56 6.02 -11.67 4.15
C ILE A 56 6.29 -13.16 4.09
N ARG A 57 5.31 -13.90 3.56
CA ARG A 57 5.48 -15.29 3.16
C ARG A 57 5.18 -15.42 1.68
N ILE A 58 6.17 -15.82 0.90
CA ILE A 58 6.02 -16.11 -0.52
C ILE A 58 5.45 -17.53 -0.63
N ASP A 59 4.26 -17.66 -1.20
CA ASP A 59 3.59 -18.93 -1.34
C ASP A 59 4.02 -19.62 -2.66
N LYS A 60 3.95 -18.88 -3.77
CA LYS A 60 4.26 -19.42 -5.10
C LYS A 60 4.55 -18.32 -6.10
N MET A 61 5.46 -18.57 -7.01
CA MET A 61 5.68 -17.77 -8.21
C MET A 61 5.13 -18.54 -9.43
N HIS A 62 4.26 -17.92 -10.21
CA HIS A 62 3.79 -18.46 -11.48
C HIS A 62 4.60 -17.81 -12.60
N SER A 63 5.52 -18.56 -13.13
CA SER A 63 6.45 -18.12 -14.18
C SER A 63 6.55 -19.16 -15.30
N PRO A 64 7.05 -18.78 -16.48
CA PRO A 64 7.38 -19.76 -17.52
C PRO A 64 8.36 -20.84 -17.06
N VAL A 65 9.21 -20.49 -16.07
CA VAL A 65 10.21 -21.40 -15.48
C VAL A 65 9.56 -22.62 -14.85
N ASP A 66 8.51 -22.43 -14.02
CA ASP A 66 7.82 -23.55 -13.35
C ASP A 66 7.27 -24.56 -14.35
N VAL A 67 6.71 -24.07 -15.45
CA VAL A 67 6.12 -24.91 -16.47
C VAL A 67 7.20 -25.62 -17.29
N LEU A 68 8.27 -24.92 -17.65
CA LEU A 68 9.42 -25.51 -18.36
C LEU A 68 10.11 -26.60 -17.54
N GLU A 69 10.34 -26.37 -16.24
CA GLU A 69 10.91 -27.38 -15.35
C GLU A 69 10.05 -28.65 -15.27
N HIS A 70 8.73 -28.46 -15.21
CA HIS A 70 7.80 -29.58 -15.16
C HIS A 70 7.80 -30.41 -16.47
N TYR A 71 7.86 -29.74 -17.63
CA TYR A 71 7.83 -30.42 -18.92
C TYR A 71 9.15 -31.07 -19.30
N ARG A 72 10.28 -30.57 -18.86
CA ARG A 72 11.61 -30.95 -19.34
C ARG A 72 12.47 -31.68 -18.30
N MET A 73 12.05 -31.81 -17.05
CA MET A 73 12.85 -32.31 -15.93
C MET A 73 14.20 -31.60 -15.70
N GLY A 74 14.31 -30.33 -16.13
CA GLY A 74 15.48 -29.49 -15.90
C GLY A 74 15.67 -28.43 -16.98
N LEU A 75 16.39 -27.37 -16.61
CA LEU A 75 16.69 -26.23 -17.52
C LEU A 75 18.09 -26.33 -18.15
N ASP A 76 18.86 -27.39 -17.86
CA ASP A 76 20.22 -27.53 -18.37
C ASP A 76 20.23 -27.57 -19.90
N LYS A 77 21.08 -26.70 -20.48
CA LYS A 77 21.26 -26.57 -21.95
C LYS A 77 20.00 -26.17 -22.72
N LEU A 78 19.20 -25.27 -22.17
CA LEU A 78 18.03 -24.72 -22.85
C LEU A 78 18.48 -23.83 -24.03
N SER A 79 17.97 -24.10 -25.23
CA SER A 79 18.23 -23.27 -26.42
C SER A 79 17.07 -22.31 -26.69
N ASP A 80 17.36 -21.16 -27.35
CA ASP A 80 16.32 -20.21 -27.72
C ASP A 80 15.20 -20.82 -28.57
N LYS A 81 15.54 -21.76 -29.46
CA LYS A 81 14.55 -22.47 -30.29
C LYS A 81 13.55 -23.27 -29.44
N GLU A 82 14.02 -23.89 -28.38
CA GLU A 82 13.15 -24.67 -27.47
C GLU A 82 12.27 -23.73 -26.65
N VAL A 83 12.78 -22.56 -26.27
CA VAL A 83 11.98 -21.53 -25.56
C VAL A 83 10.86 -21.02 -26.48
N VAL A 84 11.16 -20.69 -27.75
CA VAL A 84 10.14 -20.28 -28.72
C VAL A 84 9.07 -21.37 -28.88
N GLN A 85 9.48 -22.63 -29.11
CA GLN A 85 8.54 -23.75 -29.24
C GLN A 85 7.68 -23.95 -27.99
N PHE A 86 8.24 -23.70 -26.81
CA PHE A 86 7.49 -23.76 -25.56
C PHE A 86 6.39 -22.68 -25.50
N PHE A 87 6.73 -21.44 -25.83
CA PHE A 87 5.73 -20.35 -25.82
C PHE A 87 4.65 -20.58 -26.88
N ASP A 88 5.00 -21.07 -28.06
CA ASP A 88 4.03 -21.38 -29.12
C ASP A 88 3.07 -22.50 -28.71
N LYS A 89 3.57 -23.55 -28.06
CA LYS A 89 2.72 -24.64 -27.53
C LYS A 89 1.82 -24.19 -26.37
N THR A 90 2.36 -23.35 -25.48
CA THR A 90 1.57 -22.85 -24.33
C THR A 90 0.55 -21.80 -24.75
N ALA A 91 0.76 -21.08 -25.84
CA ALA A 91 -0.21 -20.13 -26.37
C ALA A 91 -1.52 -20.79 -26.79
N GLU A 92 -1.48 -22.04 -27.30
CA GLU A 92 -2.67 -22.75 -27.77
C GLU A 92 -3.45 -23.42 -26.63
N ASN A 93 -2.78 -24.08 -25.68
CA ASN A 93 -3.43 -24.97 -24.72
C ASN A 93 -2.91 -24.87 -23.28
N GLY A 94 -2.14 -23.81 -22.98
CA GLY A 94 -1.47 -23.66 -21.68
C GLY A 94 -1.71 -22.31 -20.99
N PRO A 95 -0.99 -22.07 -19.88
CA PRO A 95 -1.02 -20.79 -19.21
C PRO A 95 -0.38 -19.71 -20.08
N LYS A 96 -1.12 -18.64 -20.35
CA LYS A 96 -0.62 -17.49 -21.12
C LYS A 96 0.31 -16.65 -20.26
N PHE A 97 1.59 -16.66 -20.59
CA PHE A 97 2.61 -15.81 -19.97
C PHE A 97 2.90 -14.55 -20.79
N LEU A 98 2.61 -14.57 -22.07
CA LEU A 98 2.81 -13.44 -22.99
C LEU A 98 1.45 -12.80 -23.32
N SER A 99 1.49 -11.49 -23.58
CA SER A 99 0.36 -10.76 -24.16
C SER A 99 0.04 -11.27 -25.56
N ASP A 100 -1.16 -10.99 -26.09
CA ASP A 100 -1.53 -11.38 -27.45
C ASP A 100 -0.62 -10.73 -28.53
N ALA A 101 -0.01 -9.58 -28.22
CA ALA A 101 0.99 -8.91 -29.06
C ALA A 101 2.43 -9.45 -28.84
N GLU A 102 2.62 -10.37 -27.90
CA GLU A 102 3.92 -10.93 -27.51
C GLU A 102 4.98 -9.91 -27.05
N ASP A 103 4.56 -8.70 -26.70
CA ASP A 103 5.41 -7.59 -26.29
C ASP A 103 5.59 -7.48 -24.77
N VAL A 104 4.75 -8.18 -24.00
CA VAL A 104 4.79 -8.17 -22.54
C VAL A 104 4.72 -9.59 -22.00
N MET A 105 5.67 -9.94 -21.15
CA MET A 105 5.64 -11.17 -20.34
C MET A 105 5.12 -10.87 -18.95
N GLN A 106 4.15 -11.65 -18.49
CA GLN A 106 3.59 -11.57 -17.15
C GLN A 106 4.05 -12.73 -16.28
N VAL A 107 4.60 -12.39 -15.11
CA VAL A 107 4.92 -13.34 -14.04
C VAL A 107 4.14 -12.94 -12.79
N THR A 108 3.52 -13.89 -12.12
CA THR A 108 2.67 -13.62 -10.95
C THR A 108 3.27 -14.22 -9.69
N LEU A 109 3.54 -13.37 -8.70
CA LEU A 109 3.97 -13.77 -7.37
C LEU A 109 2.75 -13.79 -6.43
N ARG A 110 2.49 -14.94 -5.83
CA ARG A 110 1.51 -15.09 -4.73
C ARG A 110 2.25 -15.02 -3.41
N MET A 111 1.77 -14.12 -2.54
CA MET A 111 2.35 -13.96 -1.22
C MET A 111 1.27 -13.71 -0.18
N HIS A 112 1.63 -13.88 1.07
CA HIS A 112 0.89 -13.43 2.23
C HIS A 112 1.69 -12.34 2.90
N SER A 113 1.12 -11.14 3.04
CA SER A 113 1.80 -10.03 3.70
C SER A 113 1.01 -9.61 4.94
N SER A 114 1.72 -9.29 6.01
CA SER A 114 1.12 -8.83 7.27
C SER A 114 0.81 -7.34 7.26
N GLY A 115 1.16 -6.60 6.20
CA GLY A 115 0.90 -5.18 6.09
C GLY A 115 1.44 -4.53 4.83
N SER A 116 0.98 -3.30 4.56
CA SER A 116 1.39 -2.53 3.39
C SER A 116 2.86 -2.14 3.40
N THR A 117 3.45 -1.90 4.56
CA THR A 117 4.87 -1.53 4.71
C THR A 117 5.81 -2.65 4.25
N ALA A 118 5.56 -3.88 4.68
CA ALA A 118 6.31 -5.05 4.28
C ALA A 118 6.19 -5.30 2.76
N PHE A 119 4.98 -5.15 2.22
CA PHE A 119 4.72 -5.28 0.78
C PHE A 119 5.51 -4.24 -0.05
N LEU A 120 5.51 -2.97 0.40
CA LEU A 120 6.26 -1.90 -0.27
C LEU A 120 7.78 -2.11 -0.17
N ALA A 121 8.29 -2.61 0.96
CA ALA A 121 9.70 -2.95 1.12
C ALA A 121 10.14 -4.06 0.13
N LEU A 122 9.33 -5.11 -0.04
CA LEU A 122 9.61 -6.13 -1.05
C LEU A 122 9.59 -5.56 -2.47
N ARG A 123 8.63 -4.70 -2.80
CA ARG A 123 8.58 -3.99 -4.09
C ARG A 123 9.89 -3.23 -4.35
N ASP A 124 10.37 -2.46 -3.36
CA ASP A 124 11.56 -1.64 -3.51
C ASP A 124 12.83 -2.50 -3.70
N LEU A 125 12.92 -3.64 -3.03
CA LEU A 125 13.98 -4.62 -3.26
C LEU A 125 13.93 -5.22 -4.66
N LEU A 126 12.73 -5.55 -5.14
CA LEU A 126 12.55 -6.06 -6.51
C LEU A 126 12.93 -5.03 -7.55
N LEU A 127 12.59 -3.75 -7.34
CA LEU A 127 13.01 -2.66 -8.23
C LEU A 127 14.53 -2.52 -8.34
N GLN A 128 15.27 -2.89 -7.30
CA GLN A 128 16.73 -2.89 -7.31
C GLN A 128 17.31 -4.17 -7.91
N LYS A 129 16.73 -5.34 -7.58
CA LYS A 129 17.29 -6.64 -7.94
C LYS A 129 16.98 -7.06 -9.37
N VAL A 130 15.76 -6.84 -9.84
CA VAL A 130 15.32 -7.30 -11.18
C VAL A 130 16.16 -6.71 -12.32
N PRO A 131 16.49 -5.40 -12.35
CA PRO A 131 17.35 -4.83 -13.39
C PRO A 131 18.78 -5.40 -13.39
N GLN A 132 19.25 -5.92 -12.25
CA GLN A 132 20.57 -6.56 -12.18
C GLN A 132 20.58 -7.94 -12.84
N LEU A 133 19.48 -8.70 -12.68
CA LEU A 133 19.33 -10.06 -13.23
C LEU A 133 18.88 -10.05 -14.70
N LEU A 134 18.04 -9.11 -15.06
CA LEU A 134 17.40 -8.98 -16.37
C LEU A 134 17.61 -7.57 -16.97
N PRO A 135 18.88 -7.13 -17.20
CA PRO A 135 19.17 -5.75 -17.63
C PRO A 135 18.66 -5.44 -19.04
N HIS A 136 18.38 -6.46 -19.86
CA HIS A 136 17.88 -6.32 -21.22
C HIS A 136 16.36 -6.17 -21.31
N LEU A 137 15.65 -6.23 -20.16
CA LEU A 137 14.21 -6.10 -20.10
C LEU A 137 13.81 -4.86 -19.30
N GLN A 138 12.75 -4.20 -19.75
CA GLN A 138 12.09 -3.18 -18.93
C GLN A 138 11.16 -3.89 -17.94
N PHE A 139 11.29 -3.53 -16.68
CA PHE A 139 10.52 -4.10 -15.58
C PHE A 139 9.46 -3.11 -15.09
N SER A 140 8.24 -3.57 -14.97
CA SER A 140 7.17 -2.88 -14.28
C SER A 140 6.39 -3.85 -13.41
N TYR A 141 5.67 -3.34 -12.45
CA TYR A 141 4.88 -4.15 -11.53
C TYR A 141 3.44 -3.64 -11.45
N THR A 142 2.52 -4.54 -11.17
CA THR A 142 1.10 -4.24 -10.98
C THR A 142 0.46 -5.30 -10.08
N GLY A 143 -0.77 -5.12 -9.74
CA GLY A 143 -1.56 -6.10 -8.98
C GLY A 143 -2.37 -5.46 -7.87
N GLY A 144 -3.38 -6.20 -7.40
CA GLY A 144 -4.28 -5.74 -6.33
C GLY A 144 -3.54 -5.41 -5.03
N GLY A 145 -2.50 -6.19 -4.70
CA GLY A 145 -1.67 -5.96 -3.52
C GLY A 145 -0.91 -4.63 -3.58
N VAL A 146 -0.38 -4.23 -4.75
CA VAL A 146 0.29 -2.94 -4.94
C VAL A 146 -0.69 -1.79 -4.73
N LEU A 147 -1.81 -1.82 -5.46
CA LEU A 147 -2.83 -0.78 -5.40
C LEU A 147 -3.40 -0.61 -3.99
N SER A 148 -3.69 -1.72 -3.29
CA SER A 148 -4.21 -1.66 -1.92
C SER A 148 -3.16 -1.12 -0.94
N SER A 149 -1.89 -1.51 -1.06
CA SER A 149 -0.82 -1.07 -0.18
C SER A 149 -0.45 0.40 -0.38
N GLU A 150 -0.35 0.85 -1.63
CA GLU A 150 -0.11 2.26 -1.95
C GLU A 150 -1.30 3.14 -1.53
N SER A 151 -2.52 2.68 -1.78
CA SER A 151 -3.72 3.39 -1.35
C SER A 151 -3.81 3.48 0.17
N ALA A 152 -3.52 2.40 0.91
CA ALA A 152 -3.53 2.40 2.36
C ALA A 152 -2.50 3.39 2.93
N ASN A 153 -1.29 3.43 2.37
CA ASN A 153 -0.25 4.36 2.79
C ASN A 153 -0.65 5.83 2.51
N ASN A 154 -1.18 6.12 1.32
CA ASN A 154 -1.65 7.45 0.95
C ASN A 154 -2.83 7.92 1.82
N ILE A 155 -3.75 6.99 2.15
CA ILE A 155 -4.88 7.27 3.05
C ILE A 155 -4.37 7.59 4.46
N ALA A 156 -3.41 6.82 4.99
CA ALA A 156 -2.86 7.05 6.31
C ALA A 156 -2.19 8.42 6.42
N GLN A 157 -1.40 8.82 5.44
CA GLN A 157 -0.79 10.15 5.39
C GLN A 157 -1.81 11.28 5.23
N GLY A 158 -2.78 11.10 4.32
CA GLY A 158 -3.87 12.04 4.11
C GLY A 158 -4.74 12.22 5.35
N GLN A 159 -4.93 11.16 6.15
CA GLN A 159 -5.74 11.19 7.36
C GLN A 159 -5.19 12.16 8.41
N ILE A 160 -3.88 12.16 8.65
CA ILE A 160 -3.25 13.06 9.62
C ILE A 160 -3.52 14.53 9.25
N ASN A 161 -3.31 14.88 7.99
CA ASN A 161 -3.54 16.24 7.49
C ASN A 161 -5.03 16.63 7.56
N SER A 162 -5.93 15.69 7.22
CA SER A 162 -7.37 15.93 7.26
C SER A 162 -7.89 16.12 8.67
N VAL A 163 -7.43 15.34 9.63
CA VAL A 163 -7.80 15.47 11.05
C VAL A 163 -7.28 16.81 11.62
N PHE A 164 -6.05 17.17 11.30
CA PHE A 164 -5.50 18.46 11.73
C PHE A 164 -6.31 19.63 11.17
N LEU A 165 -6.62 19.62 9.87
CA LEU A 165 -7.44 20.64 9.24
C LEU A 165 -8.85 20.72 9.87
N ALA A 166 -9.47 19.55 10.11
CA ALA A 166 -10.78 19.47 10.76
C ALA A 166 -10.75 20.10 12.16
N LEU A 167 -9.72 19.82 12.97
CA LEU A 167 -9.55 20.42 14.29
C LEU A 167 -9.40 21.94 14.22
N VAL A 168 -8.67 22.46 13.23
CA VAL A 168 -8.54 23.91 13.02
C VAL A 168 -9.90 24.53 12.68
N ILE A 169 -10.66 23.93 11.78
CA ILE A 169 -11.99 24.40 11.39
C ILE A 169 -12.93 24.38 12.60
N VAL A 170 -12.96 23.28 13.35
CA VAL A 170 -13.76 23.14 14.57
C VAL A 170 -13.37 24.18 15.61
N PHE A 171 -12.07 24.44 15.80
CA PHE A 171 -11.60 25.50 16.70
C PHE A 171 -12.12 26.87 16.30
N VAL A 172 -12.08 27.22 15.01
CA VAL A 172 -12.60 28.49 14.51
C VAL A 172 -14.10 28.60 14.78
N ILE A 173 -14.87 27.55 14.45
CA ILE A 173 -16.32 27.53 14.67
C ILE A 173 -16.66 27.69 16.15
N LEU A 174 -15.99 26.94 17.03
CA LEU A 174 -16.23 27.02 18.49
C LEU A 174 -15.84 28.40 19.04
N SER A 175 -14.73 28.99 18.56
CA SER A 175 -14.30 30.32 18.99
C SER A 175 -15.30 31.40 18.56
N MET A 176 -15.87 31.30 17.38
CA MET A 176 -16.92 32.20 16.89
C MET A 176 -18.24 32.02 17.67
N LEU A 177 -18.64 30.77 17.93
CA LEU A 177 -19.86 30.44 18.64
C LEU A 177 -19.84 31.00 20.09
N PHE A 178 -18.71 30.89 20.77
CA PHE A 178 -18.54 31.37 22.13
C PHE A 178 -18.00 32.82 22.24
N LEU A 179 -17.76 33.51 21.10
CA LEU A 179 -17.20 34.84 21.03
C LEU A 179 -15.92 35.01 21.89
N SER A 180 -15.18 33.90 22.07
CA SER A 180 -13.99 33.86 22.92
C SER A 180 -13.05 32.77 22.48
N TRP A 181 -11.83 33.11 22.09
CA TRP A 181 -10.82 32.17 21.71
C TRP A 181 -10.41 31.22 22.85
N LYS A 182 -10.43 31.72 24.11
CA LYS A 182 -10.14 30.89 25.30
C LYS A 182 -11.18 29.78 25.50
N MET A 183 -12.46 30.10 25.30
CA MET A 183 -13.53 29.13 25.37
C MET A 183 -13.45 28.16 24.19
N GLY A 184 -13.02 28.59 23.01
CA GLY A 184 -12.76 27.71 21.87
C GLY A 184 -11.67 26.67 22.16
N VAL A 185 -10.56 27.05 22.80
CA VAL A 185 -9.51 26.11 23.23
C VAL A 185 -10.03 25.10 24.25
N ILE A 186 -10.77 25.57 25.28
CA ILE A 186 -11.34 24.68 26.30
C ILE A 186 -12.33 23.69 25.68
N ALA A 187 -13.15 24.17 24.74
CA ALA A 187 -14.12 23.34 24.04
C ALA A 187 -13.46 22.31 23.11
N LEU A 188 -12.28 22.61 22.54
CA LEU A 188 -11.54 21.70 21.66
C LEU A 188 -10.87 20.56 22.45
N PHE A 189 -10.52 20.78 23.72
CA PHE A 189 -9.73 19.84 24.54
C PHE A 189 -10.30 18.42 24.61
N PRO A 190 -11.60 18.19 24.89
CA PRO A 190 -12.17 16.85 24.90
C PRO A 190 -12.09 16.16 23.54
N ASN A 191 -12.26 16.90 22.44
CA ASN A 191 -12.19 16.36 21.09
C ASN A 191 -10.76 15.89 20.75
N VAL A 192 -9.74 16.67 21.14
CA VAL A 192 -8.33 16.28 20.96
C VAL A 192 -8.01 15.02 21.76
N ILE A 193 -8.46 14.91 23.01
CA ILE A 193 -8.25 13.71 23.84
C ILE A 193 -8.90 12.48 23.17
N THR A 194 -10.13 12.59 22.68
CA THR A 194 -10.83 11.51 22.00
C THR A 194 -10.05 11.02 20.79
N ILE A 195 -9.54 11.93 19.98
CA ILE A 195 -8.72 11.60 18.80
C ILE A 195 -7.41 10.92 19.20
N LEU A 196 -6.72 11.42 20.22
CA LEU A 196 -5.48 10.83 20.73
C LEU A 196 -5.69 9.41 21.25
N ILE A 197 -6.78 9.18 21.99
CA ILE A 197 -7.13 7.83 22.48
C ILE A 197 -7.47 6.92 21.31
N PHE A 198 -8.25 7.38 20.34
CA PHE A 198 -8.64 6.59 19.17
C PHE A 198 -7.41 6.17 18.36
N PHE A 199 -6.61 7.10 17.87
CA PHE A 199 -5.43 6.76 17.07
C PHE A 199 -4.33 6.08 17.90
N GLY A 200 -4.18 6.44 19.18
CA GLY A 200 -3.25 5.79 20.11
C GLY A 200 -3.59 4.32 20.34
N SER A 201 -4.88 3.99 20.49
CA SER A 201 -5.31 2.60 20.62
C SER A 201 -5.09 1.78 19.35
N LEU A 202 -5.32 2.37 18.18
CA LEU A 202 -5.02 1.72 16.90
C LEU A 202 -3.52 1.42 16.75
N GLY A 203 -2.66 2.39 17.10
CA GLY A 203 -1.22 2.19 17.07
C GLY A 203 -0.75 1.12 18.05
N TRP A 204 -1.31 1.09 19.25
CA TRP A 204 -0.97 0.06 20.24
C TRP A 204 -1.42 -1.35 19.83
N LEU A 205 -2.56 -1.46 19.15
CA LEU A 205 -3.11 -2.73 18.65
C LEU A 205 -2.51 -3.13 17.28
N ASN A 206 -1.58 -2.34 16.72
CA ASN A 206 -1.02 -2.53 15.37
C ASN A 206 -2.10 -2.65 14.27
N ILE A 207 -3.21 -1.91 14.41
CA ILE A 207 -4.28 -1.89 13.41
C ILE A 207 -3.94 -0.83 12.36
N PRO A 208 -3.75 -1.23 11.08
CA PRO A 208 -3.41 -0.28 10.02
C PRO A 208 -4.56 0.68 9.73
N ILE A 209 -4.22 1.95 9.50
CA ILE A 209 -5.21 2.97 9.12
C ILE A 209 -5.62 2.72 7.67
N GLY A 210 -6.90 2.45 7.47
CA GLY A 210 -7.51 2.24 6.17
C GLY A 210 -8.76 3.09 5.99
N VAL A 211 -9.43 2.96 4.84
CA VAL A 211 -10.64 3.73 4.50
C VAL A 211 -11.71 3.64 5.59
N THR A 212 -11.99 2.43 6.07
CA THR A 212 -13.01 2.17 7.10
C THR A 212 -12.70 2.92 8.40
N ILE A 213 -11.45 2.86 8.86
CA ILE A 213 -11.00 3.53 10.08
C ILE A 213 -11.07 5.05 9.92
N SER A 214 -10.72 5.57 8.75
CA SER A 214 -10.83 7.00 8.43
C SER A 214 -12.27 7.51 8.51
N VAL A 215 -13.24 6.73 8.00
CA VAL A 215 -14.65 7.07 8.09
C VAL A 215 -15.13 7.05 9.55
N ILE A 216 -14.74 6.03 10.32
CA ILE A 216 -15.07 5.94 11.74
C ILE A 216 -14.50 7.13 12.53
N ALA A 217 -13.24 7.53 12.26
CA ALA A 217 -12.62 8.68 12.88
C ALA A 217 -13.37 10.00 12.59
N ALA A 218 -13.81 10.18 11.35
CA ALA A 218 -14.59 11.37 10.96
C ALA A 218 -15.95 11.44 11.67
N ILE A 219 -16.65 10.29 11.78
CA ILE A 219 -17.91 10.19 12.50
C ILE A 219 -17.71 10.46 14.00
N ALA A 220 -16.71 9.85 14.62
CA ALA A 220 -16.40 10.04 16.03
C ALA A 220 -16.06 11.50 16.35
N LEU A 221 -15.28 12.17 15.47
CA LEU A 221 -15.01 13.60 15.61
C LEU A 221 -16.28 14.42 15.53
N GLY A 222 -17.15 14.15 14.56
CA GLY A 222 -18.42 14.88 14.39
C GLY A 222 -19.33 14.78 15.62
N ILE A 223 -19.50 13.57 16.15
CA ILE A 223 -20.30 13.34 17.38
C ILE A 223 -19.67 14.06 18.58
N GLY A 224 -18.35 13.94 18.77
CA GLY A 224 -17.65 14.60 19.88
C GLY A 224 -17.78 16.14 19.85
N VAL A 225 -17.75 16.74 18.67
CA VAL A 225 -17.96 18.18 18.49
C VAL A 225 -19.40 18.58 18.85
N ASP A 226 -20.39 17.82 18.39
CA ASP A 226 -21.80 18.07 18.68
C ASP A 226 -22.07 18.01 20.18
N ASP A 227 -21.62 16.97 20.88
CA ASP A 227 -21.74 16.82 22.33
C ASP A 227 -21.07 17.99 23.07
N THR A 228 -19.91 18.43 22.60
CA THR A 228 -19.18 19.55 23.20
C THR A 228 -19.96 20.86 23.06
N ILE A 229 -20.54 21.13 21.88
CA ILE A 229 -21.36 22.32 21.63
C ILE A 229 -22.61 22.30 22.54
N HIS A 230 -23.29 21.18 22.61
CA HIS A 230 -24.47 21.00 23.46
C HIS A 230 -24.16 21.24 24.95
N PHE A 231 -23.12 20.60 25.45
CA PHE A 231 -22.71 20.72 26.84
C PHE A 231 -22.33 22.17 27.20
N LEU A 232 -21.45 22.79 26.43
CA LEU A 232 -20.97 24.15 26.70
C LEU A 232 -22.06 25.20 26.52
N SER A 233 -22.95 25.03 25.55
CA SER A 233 -24.11 25.91 25.37
C SER A 233 -25.02 25.91 26.59
N HIS A 234 -25.32 24.68 27.10
CA HIS A 234 -26.14 24.53 28.31
C HIS A 234 -25.44 25.08 29.56
N TYR A 235 -24.13 24.82 29.69
CA TYR A 235 -23.31 25.36 30.78
C TYR A 235 -23.32 26.90 30.79
N ASN A 236 -23.08 27.51 29.66
CA ASN A 236 -23.03 28.99 29.55
C ASN A 236 -24.40 29.63 29.87
N LYS A 237 -25.49 29.00 29.44
CA LYS A 237 -26.85 29.44 29.76
C LYS A 237 -27.13 29.41 31.25
N ASN A 238 -26.69 28.34 31.94
CA ASN A 238 -26.90 28.19 33.38
C ASN A 238 -25.97 29.08 34.21
N ALA A 239 -24.71 29.27 33.80
CA ALA A 239 -23.76 30.18 34.41
C ALA A 239 -24.24 31.65 34.35
N ASN A 240 -24.83 32.04 33.22
CA ASN A 240 -25.42 33.37 33.06
C ASN A 240 -26.67 33.58 33.95
N LYS A 241 -27.51 32.52 34.10
CA LYS A 241 -28.63 32.59 35.06
C LYS A 241 -28.13 32.80 36.47
N LEU A 242 -27.17 31.97 36.95
CA LEU A 242 -26.62 32.09 38.30
C LEU A 242 -26.02 33.47 38.57
N ARG A 243 -25.31 34.02 37.61
CA ARG A 243 -24.74 35.38 37.69
C ARG A 243 -25.82 36.48 37.84
N ASN A 244 -26.97 36.28 37.18
CA ASN A 244 -28.09 37.22 37.30
C ASN A 244 -28.88 37.05 38.57
N TYR A 245 -28.89 35.87 39.21
CA TYR A 245 -29.58 35.60 40.48
C TYR A 245 -28.71 35.95 41.72
N CYS A 246 -27.40 35.98 41.57
CA CYS A 246 -26.47 36.32 42.65
C CYS A 246 -25.60 37.52 42.21
N PRO A 247 -26.12 38.74 42.19
CA PRO A 247 -25.26 39.89 41.99
C PRO A 247 -24.33 39.94 43.20
N LEU A 248 -23.06 39.56 43.00
CA LEU A 248 -22.03 39.83 44.02
C LEU A 248 -22.04 41.30 44.29
N HIS A 249 -22.57 41.64 45.47
CA HIS A 249 -22.42 42.97 46.06
C HIS A 249 -20.92 43.22 46.24
N THR A 250 -20.28 43.80 45.23
CA THR A 250 -18.99 44.43 45.40
C THR A 250 -19.26 45.74 46.10
N THR A 251 -19.37 45.68 47.43
CA THR A 251 -19.20 46.83 48.32
C THR A 251 -17.75 46.84 48.74
N TYR A 252 -17.05 47.91 48.28
CA TYR A 252 -15.76 48.45 48.65
C TYR A 252 -14.49 47.75 48.22
#